data_b1ed90440366e60940638921a8e67c07
#
_entry.id   b1ed90440366e60940638921a8e67c07
#
_cell.length_a   1.000
_cell.length_b   1.000
_cell.length_c   1.000
_cell.angle_alpha   90.00
_cell.angle_beta   90.00
_cell.angle_gamma   90.00
#
_symmetry.space_group_name_H-M   'P 1'
#
loop_
_entity.id
_entity.type
_entity.pdbx_description
1 polymer ?
#
loop_
_entity_poly.entity_id
_entity_poly.type
_entity_poly.pdbx_seq_one_letter_code
_entity_poly.pdbx_strand_id
1 'polypeptide(L)'
;MKFRLLDLQFHVLPMQTRFPFRYGIASLTALPHLFVTAVLEVDGLEVRGITSEGLAPKWFTKHPDTSLEQDLAEMLAVIQNAARIAENAAASPVDFFSWWHDLYDEQATWARVRNQPPLLANLGVSLMEKAVLDGLCKASGQPLHRLLQSDLLKIELGAVHGELAGLKPRHVLMAEPLNRVALRHTIGLADPLRDEESPGLDDGLPDTLAASIRAYGLSYFKIKVCGDAAVDVPRLRIITEVLTAGCPDGFKATLDGNEQFTDLQAFREFYATLQADPSLAPLFNSLLLIEQPLYRDHALKDDVAPVLAGWQDGPGMIIDESDGSLADLPRALDLGYSGTSFKACKGILKGLVNAALLKVRAPSMSRAPIQSGEDLAGVGPVCLLQDLAMVAALGITHAERNGHHYFRGLSMYPPEFQEAALREHPGYYRRHERGYPILEIREGLLNLDSINAAPFGCAIPAQPEQFMPLKAWIMSGGMSQL
;
A
#
# COMPACT_ATOMS: atom_id res chain seq x y z
N MET A 1 14.38 -17.35 -17.20
CA MET A 1 13.20 -17.05 -18.03
C MET A 1 13.41 -15.69 -18.67
N LYS A 2 13.13 -15.56 -19.96
CA LYS A 2 13.18 -14.28 -20.69
C LYS A 2 11.81 -13.98 -21.26
N PHE A 3 11.48 -12.71 -21.43
CA PHE A 3 10.23 -12.27 -22.01
C PHE A 3 10.44 -11.08 -22.97
N ARG A 4 9.46 -10.87 -23.85
CA ARG A 4 9.27 -9.62 -24.62
C ARG A 4 7.96 -9.00 -24.17
N LEU A 5 7.91 -7.69 -24.09
CA LEU A 5 6.68 -6.93 -23.88
C LEU A 5 6.13 -6.53 -25.25
N LEU A 6 4.97 -7.06 -25.61
CA LEU A 6 4.36 -6.86 -26.93
C LEU A 6 3.40 -5.67 -26.96
N ASP A 7 2.66 -5.44 -25.85
CA ASP A 7 1.66 -4.39 -25.76
C ASP A 7 1.36 -4.04 -24.30
N LEU A 8 0.96 -2.80 -24.04
CA LEU A 8 0.43 -2.31 -22.77
C LEU A 8 -0.92 -1.63 -22.97
N GLN A 9 -1.94 -2.10 -22.27
CA GLN A 9 -3.31 -1.59 -22.37
C GLN A 9 -3.73 -0.98 -21.04
N PHE A 10 -4.44 0.16 -21.11
CA PHE A 10 -4.86 0.94 -19.96
C PHE A 10 -6.37 1.15 -19.96
N HIS A 11 -7.02 0.75 -18.86
CA HIS A 11 -8.46 0.90 -18.66
C HIS A 11 -8.74 1.50 -17.29
N VAL A 12 -9.87 2.16 -17.12
CA VAL A 12 -10.26 2.83 -15.88
C VAL A 12 -11.64 2.34 -15.44
N LEU A 13 -11.75 2.02 -14.16
CA LEU A 13 -13.02 1.86 -13.46
C LEU A 13 -13.16 3.01 -12.45
N PRO A 14 -14.08 3.96 -12.68
CA PRO A 14 -14.39 4.99 -11.69
C PRO A 14 -14.96 4.36 -10.43
N MET A 15 -14.43 4.73 -9.27
CA MET A 15 -14.94 4.26 -7.98
C MET A 15 -15.27 5.44 -7.09
N GLN A 16 -16.33 5.29 -6.29
CA GLN A 16 -16.76 6.28 -5.32
C GLN A 16 -16.74 5.69 -3.92
N THR A 17 -16.36 6.50 -2.93
CA THR A 17 -16.41 6.11 -1.53
C THR A 17 -17.86 6.18 -1.01
N ARG A 18 -18.14 5.40 0.06
CA ARG A 18 -19.43 5.42 0.78
C ARG A 18 -19.63 6.74 1.54
N PHE A 19 -18.53 7.30 2.04
CA PHE A 19 -18.40 8.59 2.70
C PHE A 19 -16.97 9.10 2.51
N PRO A 20 -16.70 10.42 2.73
CA PRO A 20 -15.39 10.98 2.46
C PRO A 20 -14.29 10.35 3.33
N PHE A 21 -13.22 9.88 2.72
CA PHE A 21 -12.01 9.45 3.43
C PHE A 21 -11.06 10.64 3.59
N ARG A 22 -10.82 11.04 4.85
CA ARG A 22 -9.97 12.19 5.18
C ARG A 22 -8.65 11.74 5.77
N TYR A 23 -7.57 12.12 5.10
CA TYR A 23 -6.18 11.85 5.51
C TYR A 23 -5.28 13.02 5.12
N GLY A 24 -4.36 13.41 6.01
CA GLY A 24 -3.51 14.58 5.78
C GLY A 24 -4.33 15.80 5.36
N ILE A 25 -4.03 16.35 4.18
CA ILE A 25 -4.75 17.49 3.57
C ILE A 25 -5.88 17.08 2.63
N ALA A 26 -6.04 15.77 2.37
CA ALA A 26 -6.95 15.26 1.35
C ALA A 26 -8.30 14.82 1.91
N SER A 27 -9.34 14.97 1.10
CA SER A 27 -10.66 14.37 1.30
C SER A 27 -11.04 13.63 0.03
N LEU A 28 -11.00 12.30 0.08
CA LEU A 28 -11.25 11.43 -1.06
C LEU A 28 -12.72 11.02 -1.09
N THR A 29 -13.42 11.34 -2.19
CA THR A 29 -14.81 10.93 -2.47
C THR A 29 -14.92 10.06 -3.70
N ALA A 30 -13.91 10.13 -4.59
CA ALA A 30 -13.78 9.31 -5.77
C ALA A 30 -12.35 8.82 -5.91
N LEU A 31 -12.15 7.59 -6.39
CA LEU A 31 -10.84 6.99 -6.60
C LEU A 31 -10.87 6.16 -7.89
N PRO A 32 -10.55 6.76 -9.04
CA PRO A 32 -10.44 6.00 -10.28
C PRO A 32 -9.40 4.89 -10.13
N HIS A 33 -9.76 3.66 -10.46
CA HIS A 33 -8.82 2.54 -10.50
C HIS A 33 -8.34 2.35 -11.92
N LEU A 34 -7.02 2.49 -12.10
CA LEU A 34 -6.34 2.22 -13.35
C LEU A 34 -5.98 0.74 -13.42
N PHE A 35 -6.37 0.08 -14.48
CA PHE A 35 -5.96 -1.29 -14.84
C PHE A 35 -4.91 -1.22 -15.93
N VAL A 36 -3.83 -1.97 -15.75
CA VAL A 36 -2.76 -2.14 -16.75
C VAL A 36 -2.68 -3.61 -17.11
N THR A 37 -2.84 -3.90 -18.40
CA THR A 37 -2.62 -5.25 -18.96
C THR A 37 -1.34 -5.24 -19.78
N ALA A 38 -0.41 -6.12 -19.43
CA ALA A 38 0.81 -6.38 -20.19
C ALA A 38 0.61 -7.64 -21.04
N VAL A 39 0.80 -7.55 -22.35
CA VAL A 39 0.85 -8.68 -23.26
C VAL A 39 2.32 -9.06 -23.43
N LEU A 40 2.68 -10.25 -22.97
CA LEU A 40 4.05 -10.75 -22.97
C LEU A 40 4.19 -11.94 -23.93
N GLU A 41 5.36 -12.04 -24.55
CA GLU A 41 5.82 -13.29 -25.17
C GLU A 41 6.86 -13.93 -24.24
N VAL A 42 6.58 -15.13 -23.75
CA VAL A 42 7.47 -15.91 -22.89
C VAL A 42 7.66 -17.29 -23.51
N ASP A 43 8.90 -17.63 -23.86
CA ASP A 43 9.24 -18.93 -24.52
C ASP A 43 8.36 -19.22 -25.74
N GLY A 44 8.01 -18.18 -26.53
CA GLY A 44 7.20 -18.26 -27.74
C GLY A 44 5.68 -18.36 -27.52
N LEU A 45 5.21 -18.24 -26.28
CA LEU A 45 3.79 -18.20 -25.93
C LEU A 45 3.35 -16.79 -25.52
N GLU A 46 2.20 -16.35 -26.02
CA GLU A 46 1.59 -15.11 -25.58
C GLU A 46 0.89 -15.32 -24.23
N VAL A 47 1.20 -14.46 -23.26
CA VAL A 47 0.62 -14.47 -21.91
C VAL A 47 0.21 -13.05 -21.54
N ARG A 48 -0.93 -12.92 -20.85
CA ARG A 48 -1.41 -11.63 -20.33
C ARG A 48 -1.25 -11.53 -18.83
N GLY A 49 -0.50 -10.52 -18.40
CA GLY A 49 -0.42 -10.11 -17.01
C GLY A 49 -1.29 -8.87 -16.76
N ILE A 50 -1.83 -8.75 -15.56
CA ILE A 50 -2.66 -7.62 -15.16
C ILE A 50 -2.24 -7.08 -13.81
N THR A 51 -2.41 -5.77 -13.65
CA THR A 51 -2.40 -5.10 -12.35
C THR A 51 -3.43 -3.99 -12.32
N SER A 52 -3.68 -3.47 -11.14
CA SER A 52 -4.43 -2.22 -10.97
C SER A 52 -3.87 -1.39 -9.80
N GLU A 53 -4.24 -0.10 -9.80
CA GLU A 53 -3.97 0.79 -8.67
C GLU A 53 -5.00 1.90 -8.62
N GLY A 54 -5.35 2.34 -7.41
CA GLY A 54 -6.14 3.54 -7.19
C GLY A 54 -5.31 4.79 -7.49
N LEU A 55 -5.86 5.70 -8.30
CA LEU A 55 -5.20 6.98 -8.58
C LEU A 55 -5.52 7.98 -7.46
N ALA A 56 -4.69 8.03 -6.41
CA ALA A 56 -4.83 8.89 -5.24
C ALA A 56 -3.82 10.07 -5.30
N PRO A 57 -4.15 11.19 -5.97
CA PRO A 57 -3.18 12.22 -6.33
C PRO A 57 -2.46 12.81 -5.12
N LYS A 58 -3.19 13.29 -4.13
CA LYS A 58 -2.65 14.01 -2.97
C LYS A 58 -1.80 13.18 -2.02
N TRP A 59 -1.74 11.86 -2.18
CA TRP A 59 -0.80 11.03 -1.45
C TRP A 59 0.60 11.07 -2.09
N PHE A 60 0.68 11.09 -3.42
CA PHE A 60 1.95 11.08 -4.14
C PHE A 60 2.63 12.46 -4.16
N THR A 61 1.90 13.54 -4.40
CA THR A 61 2.45 14.89 -4.56
C THR A 61 2.25 15.79 -3.35
N LYS A 62 1.11 15.71 -2.66
CA LYS A 62 0.74 16.50 -1.46
C LYS A 62 1.00 18.01 -1.59
N HIS A 63 0.96 18.55 -2.82
CA HIS A 63 1.15 19.96 -3.07
C HIS A 63 -0.16 20.72 -2.76
N PRO A 64 -0.16 21.73 -1.88
CA PRO A 64 -1.39 22.41 -1.46
C PRO A 64 -2.02 23.27 -2.58
N ASP A 65 -1.19 23.82 -3.48
CA ASP A 65 -1.61 24.79 -4.50
C ASP A 65 -2.02 24.15 -5.82
N THR A 66 -1.87 22.81 -5.97
CA THR A 66 -2.30 22.11 -7.20
C THR A 66 -3.72 21.57 -7.04
N SER A 67 -4.50 21.56 -8.11
CA SER A 67 -5.80 20.90 -8.15
C SER A 67 -5.63 19.36 -8.25
N LEU A 68 -6.68 18.62 -7.87
CA LEU A 68 -6.70 17.15 -8.06
C LEU A 68 -6.50 16.75 -9.51
N GLU A 69 -7.08 17.52 -10.45
CA GLU A 69 -6.95 17.30 -11.90
C GLU A 69 -5.48 17.47 -12.36
N GLN A 70 -4.78 18.50 -11.85
CA GLN A 70 -3.37 18.72 -12.17
C GLN A 70 -2.49 17.58 -11.64
N ASP A 71 -2.70 17.20 -10.38
CA ASP A 71 -1.95 16.08 -9.78
C ASP A 71 -2.21 14.76 -10.51
N LEU A 72 -3.46 14.52 -10.93
CA LEU A 72 -3.82 13.34 -11.72
C LEU A 72 -3.15 13.35 -13.10
N ALA A 73 -3.07 14.52 -13.74
CA ALA A 73 -2.36 14.65 -15.01
C ALA A 73 -0.87 14.30 -14.87
N GLU A 74 -0.23 14.70 -13.77
CA GLU A 74 1.15 14.31 -13.44
C GLU A 74 1.28 12.80 -13.19
N MET A 75 0.33 12.20 -12.44
CA MET A 75 0.29 10.74 -12.25
C MET A 75 0.22 10.00 -13.59
N LEU A 76 -0.66 10.43 -14.50
CA LEU A 76 -0.78 9.82 -15.81
C LEU A 76 0.48 10.02 -16.66
N ALA A 77 1.14 11.17 -16.56
CA ALA A 77 2.40 11.44 -17.28
C ALA A 77 3.54 10.51 -16.83
N VAL A 78 3.70 10.26 -15.52
CA VAL A 78 4.72 9.32 -15.02
C VAL A 78 4.42 7.88 -15.42
N ILE A 79 3.14 7.48 -15.44
CA ILE A 79 2.69 6.14 -15.86
C ILE A 79 2.95 5.94 -17.36
N GLN A 80 2.60 6.89 -18.18
CA GLN A 80 2.81 6.84 -19.64
C GLN A 80 4.31 6.80 -20.00
N ASN A 81 5.14 7.57 -19.29
CA ASN A 81 6.59 7.51 -19.51
C ASN A 81 7.17 6.16 -19.10
N ALA A 82 6.78 5.62 -17.94
CA ALA A 82 7.23 4.30 -17.50
C ALA A 82 6.81 3.21 -18.49
N ALA A 83 5.60 3.29 -19.04
CA ALA A 83 5.11 2.36 -20.07
C ALA A 83 6.01 2.39 -21.32
N ARG A 84 6.30 3.59 -21.84
CA ARG A 84 7.19 3.76 -22.99
C ARG A 84 8.59 3.20 -22.75
N ILE A 85 9.16 3.41 -21.55
CA ILE A 85 10.46 2.84 -21.20
C ILE A 85 10.37 1.31 -21.13
N ALA A 86 9.34 0.79 -20.46
CA ALA A 86 9.12 -0.64 -20.29
C ALA A 86 9.01 -1.39 -21.62
N GLU A 87 8.26 -0.83 -22.59
CA GLU A 87 8.13 -1.37 -23.95
C GLU A 87 9.48 -1.37 -24.69
N ASN A 88 10.21 -0.27 -24.63
CA ASN A 88 11.53 -0.16 -25.28
C ASN A 88 12.55 -1.14 -24.70
N ALA A 89 12.62 -1.24 -23.36
CA ALA A 89 13.57 -2.12 -22.67
C ALA A 89 13.28 -3.62 -22.92
N ALA A 90 12.05 -3.98 -23.24
CA ALA A 90 11.64 -5.36 -23.52
C ALA A 90 11.22 -5.59 -24.99
N ALA A 91 11.63 -4.75 -25.92
CA ALA A 91 11.42 -4.95 -27.36
C ALA A 91 12.13 -6.22 -27.90
N SER A 92 13.17 -6.67 -27.23
CA SER A 92 13.90 -7.92 -27.43
C SER A 92 13.83 -8.79 -26.16
N PRO A 93 14.02 -10.12 -26.26
CA PRO A 93 13.97 -11.00 -25.10
C PRO A 93 14.96 -10.62 -23.99
N VAL A 94 14.46 -10.24 -22.83
CA VAL A 94 15.21 -9.78 -21.64
C VAL A 94 14.80 -10.56 -20.40
N ASP A 95 15.68 -10.69 -19.40
CA ASP A 95 15.28 -11.20 -18.09
C ASP A 95 14.63 -10.10 -17.24
N PHE A 96 13.82 -10.51 -16.26
CA PHE A 96 13.02 -9.59 -15.48
C PHE A 96 13.85 -8.57 -14.70
N PHE A 97 14.96 -9.00 -14.05
CA PHE A 97 15.74 -8.11 -13.21
C PHE A 97 16.46 -7.03 -14.02
N SER A 98 17.10 -7.41 -15.13
CA SER A 98 17.74 -6.44 -16.03
C SER A 98 16.73 -5.43 -16.58
N TRP A 99 15.57 -5.90 -17.05
CA TRP A 99 14.50 -5.04 -17.53
C TRP A 99 13.98 -4.06 -16.44
N TRP A 100 13.76 -4.57 -15.21
CA TRP A 100 13.28 -3.75 -14.11
C TRP A 100 14.30 -2.69 -13.71
N HIS A 101 15.58 -3.04 -13.68
CA HIS A 101 16.67 -2.13 -13.33
C HIS A 101 16.77 -0.98 -14.34
N ASP A 102 16.73 -1.29 -15.64
CA ASP A 102 16.73 -0.29 -16.70
C ASP A 102 15.50 0.62 -16.62
N LEU A 103 14.32 0.04 -16.42
CA LEU A 103 13.07 0.79 -16.25
C LEU A 103 13.14 1.75 -15.05
N TYR A 104 13.64 1.27 -13.91
CA TYR A 104 13.78 2.07 -12.70
C TYR A 104 14.73 3.26 -12.92
N ASP A 105 15.92 3.01 -13.46
CA ASP A 105 16.96 4.03 -13.64
C ASP A 105 16.58 5.09 -14.68
N GLU A 106 16.00 4.67 -15.81
CA GLU A 106 15.53 5.60 -16.83
C GLU A 106 14.36 6.46 -16.33
N GLN A 107 13.41 5.84 -15.62
CA GLN A 107 12.27 6.57 -15.03
C GLN A 107 12.72 7.56 -13.96
N ALA A 108 13.65 7.18 -13.09
CA ALA A 108 14.21 8.06 -12.06
C ALA A 108 14.97 9.24 -12.70
N THR A 109 15.71 8.99 -13.79
CA THR A 109 16.41 10.04 -14.53
C THR A 109 15.43 11.00 -15.20
N TRP A 110 14.40 10.49 -15.85
CA TRP A 110 13.35 11.29 -16.48
C TRP A 110 12.60 12.16 -15.45
N ALA A 111 12.25 11.58 -14.29
CA ALA A 111 11.57 12.28 -13.21
C ALA A 111 12.40 13.42 -12.63
N ARG A 112 13.70 13.19 -12.38
CA ARG A 112 14.64 14.20 -11.87
C ARG A 112 14.74 15.41 -12.78
N VAL A 113 14.82 15.20 -14.09
CA VAL A 113 14.87 16.31 -15.08
C VAL A 113 13.59 17.16 -15.08
N ARG A 114 12.48 16.58 -14.64
CA ARG A 114 11.15 17.22 -14.58
C ARG A 114 10.73 17.66 -13.19
N ASN A 115 11.60 17.52 -12.20
CA ASN A 115 11.32 17.79 -10.80
C ASN A 115 10.11 17.00 -10.27
N GLN A 116 9.86 15.80 -10.81
CA GLN A 116 8.83 14.91 -10.29
C GLN A 116 9.31 14.19 -9.04
N PRO A 117 8.48 14.09 -7.98
CA PRO A 117 8.83 13.37 -6.77
C PRO A 117 9.18 11.89 -7.07
N PRO A 118 10.24 11.33 -6.45
CA PRO A 118 10.59 9.91 -6.63
C PRO A 118 9.43 8.96 -6.31
N LEU A 119 8.65 9.26 -5.28
CA LEU A 119 7.48 8.47 -4.90
C LEU A 119 6.44 8.41 -6.03
N LEU A 120 6.17 9.53 -6.69
CA LEU A 120 5.29 9.60 -7.85
C LEU A 120 5.87 8.85 -9.05
N ALA A 121 7.16 9.05 -9.34
CA ALA A 121 7.85 8.38 -10.45
C ALA A 121 7.75 6.85 -10.33
N ASN A 122 7.92 6.32 -9.12
CA ASN A 122 7.86 4.88 -8.84
C ASN A 122 6.46 4.28 -8.98
N LEU A 123 5.39 5.04 -8.92
CA LEU A 123 4.06 4.54 -9.27
C LEU A 123 4.04 3.95 -10.70
N GLY A 124 4.66 4.67 -11.67
CA GLY A 124 4.78 4.17 -13.04
C GLY A 124 5.57 2.87 -13.12
N VAL A 125 6.74 2.81 -12.46
CA VAL A 125 7.57 1.59 -12.40
C VAL A 125 6.79 0.44 -11.78
N SER A 126 6.14 0.65 -10.64
CA SER A 126 5.41 -0.40 -9.91
C SER A 126 4.25 -1.00 -10.71
N LEU A 127 3.54 -0.19 -11.49
CA LEU A 127 2.46 -0.68 -12.36
C LEU A 127 3.00 -1.60 -13.47
N MET A 128 4.09 -1.19 -14.13
CA MET A 128 4.71 -2.02 -15.18
C MET A 128 5.28 -3.30 -14.56
N GLU A 129 5.98 -3.18 -13.45
CA GLU A 129 6.55 -4.30 -12.69
C GLU A 129 5.49 -5.33 -12.30
N LYS A 130 4.39 -4.89 -11.69
CA LYS A 130 3.31 -5.78 -11.23
C LYS A 130 2.62 -6.48 -12.40
N ALA A 131 2.33 -5.77 -13.50
CA ALA A 131 1.70 -6.36 -14.67
C ALA A 131 2.60 -7.43 -15.32
N VAL A 132 3.90 -7.16 -15.44
CA VAL A 132 4.87 -8.14 -15.98
C VAL A 132 5.02 -9.32 -15.02
N LEU A 133 5.14 -9.10 -13.71
CA LEU A 133 5.24 -10.18 -12.72
C LEU A 133 4.03 -11.12 -12.77
N ASP A 134 2.81 -10.59 -12.89
CA ASP A 134 1.61 -11.42 -13.02
C ASP A 134 1.64 -12.29 -14.28
N GLY A 135 2.08 -11.73 -15.40
CA GLY A 135 2.29 -12.49 -16.64
C GLY A 135 3.35 -13.59 -16.50
N LEU A 136 4.46 -13.30 -15.82
CA LEU A 136 5.53 -14.28 -15.59
C LEU A 136 5.11 -15.37 -14.59
N CYS A 137 4.31 -15.04 -13.57
CA CYS A 137 3.69 -16.04 -12.69
C CYS A 137 2.81 -17.00 -13.48
N LYS A 138 1.96 -16.48 -14.37
CA LYS A 138 1.10 -17.29 -15.25
C LYS A 138 1.91 -18.15 -16.22
N ALA A 139 2.91 -17.58 -16.87
CA ALA A 139 3.77 -18.30 -17.82
C ALA A 139 4.55 -19.44 -17.15
N SER A 140 5.03 -19.23 -15.93
CA SER A 140 5.79 -20.24 -15.18
C SER A 140 4.91 -21.25 -14.42
N GLY A 141 3.61 -20.98 -14.29
CA GLY A 141 2.70 -21.78 -13.45
C GLY A 141 3.04 -21.72 -11.96
N GLN A 142 3.77 -20.68 -11.52
CA GLN A 142 4.19 -20.51 -10.13
C GLN A 142 3.53 -19.31 -9.49
N PRO A 143 3.07 -19.40 -8.23
CA PRO A 143 2.63 -18.24 -7.48
C PRO A 143 3.82 -17.31 -7.16
N LEU A 144 3.53 -16.03 -6.91
CA LEU A 144 4.54 -14.97 -6.74
C LEU A 144 5.68 -15.37 -5.79
N HIS A 145 5.37 -15.88 -4.60
CA HIS A 145 6.38 -16.20 -3.60
C HIS A 145 7.37 -17.28 -4.09
N ARG A 146 6.90 -18.29 -4.85
CA ARG A 146 7.76 -19.31 -5.45
C ARG A 146 8.60 -18.73 -6.59
N LEU A 147 7.99 -17.92 -7.44
CA LEU A 147 8.70 -17.28 -8.54
C LEU A 147 9.81 -16.35 -8.03
N LEU A 148 9.56 -15.54 -6.99
CA LEU A 148 10.56 -14.66 -6.37
C LEU A 148 11.70 -15.46 -5.71
N GLN A 149 11.41 -16.62 -5.09
CA GLN A 149 12.43 -17.47 -4.47
C GLN A 149 13.27 -18.24 -5.49
N SER A 150 12.76 -18.38 -6.73
CA SER A 150 13.46 -19.07 -7.81
C SER A 150 14.54 -18.19 -8.44
N ASP A 151 15.45 -18.83 -9.21
CA ASP A 151 16.45 -18.09 -10.00
C ASP A 151 15.91 -17.67 -11.39
N LEU A 152 14.61 -17.86 -11.67
CA LEU A 152 14.02 -17.57 -12.98
C LEU A 152 14.00 -16.08 -13.32
N LEU A 153 13.83 -15.21 -12.32
CA LEU A 153 13.78 -13.76 -12.48
C LEU A 153 15.17 -13.09 -12.47
N LYS A 154 16.25 -13.83 -12.16
CA LYS A 154 17.63 -13.34 -12.10
C LYS A 154 17.86 -12.18 -11.12
N ILE A 155 17.07 -12.09 -10.03
CA ILE A 155 17.16 -10.99 -9.06
C ILE A 155 18.53 -11.00 -8.38
N GLU A 156 19.25 -9.88 -8.49
CA GLU A 156 20.58 -9.62 -7.91
C GLU A 156 20.52 -8.44 -6.93
N LEU A 157 20.17 -8.72 -5.66
CA LEU A 157 20.02 -7.69 -4.63
C LEU A 157 21.28 -6.85 -4.44
N GLY A 158 22.47 -7.46 -4.60
CA GLY A 158 23.75 -6.78 -4.52
C GLY A 158 24.04 -5.77 -5.63
N ALA A 159 23.33 -5.84 -6.76
CA ALA A 159 23.40 -4.83 -7.81
C ALA A 159 22.63 -3.56 -7.43
N VAL A 160 21.62 -3.67 -6.56
CA VAL A 160 20.88 -2.51 -6.04
C VAL A 160 21.62 -1.86 -4.89
N HIS A 161 22.05 -2.65 -3.90
CA HIS A 161 22.87 -2.17 -2.78
C HIS A 161 24.02 -3.14 -2.51
N GLY A 162 25.27 -2.64 -2.56
CA GLY A 162 26.46 -3.47 -2.37
C GLY A 162 26.48 -4.28 -1.07
N GLU A 163 25.85 -3.76 0.01
CA GLU A 163 25.73 -4.45 1.30
C GLU A 163 24.84 -5.70 1.24
N LEU A 164 24.05 -5.87 0.18
CA LEU A 164 23.21 -7.05 -0.07
C LEU A 164 23.90 -8.11 -0.96
N ALA A 165 25.20 -7.93 -1.27
CA ALA A 165 25.93 -8.86 -2.12
C ALA A 165 25.87 -10.30 -1.58
N GLY A 166 25.56 -11.26 -2.46
CA GLY A 166 25.41 -12.67 -2.11
C GLY A 166 24.05 -13.06 -1.53
N LEU A 167 23.18 -12.11 -1.18
CA LEU A 167 21.81 -12.42 -0.79
C LEU A 167 20.94 -12.73 -2.01
N LYS A 168 20.06 -13.71 -1.84
CA LYS A 168 18.99 -14.05 -2.80
C LYS A 168 17.62 -13.83 -2.15
N PRO A 169 16.55 -13.60 -2.93
CA PRO A 169 15.19 -13.42 -2.41
C PRO A 169 14.77 -14.51 -1.39
N ARG A 170 15.11 -15.77 -1.64
CA ARG A 170 14.84 -16.90 -0.73
C ARG A 170 15.47 -16.80 0.65
N HIS A 171 16.49 -15.95 0.83
CA HIS A 171 17.11 -15.68 2.12
C HIS A 171 16.38 -14.59 2.91
N VAL A 172 15.49 -13.85 2.25
CA VAL A 172 14.75 -12.70 2.79
C VAL A 172 13.28 -13.05 3.04
N LEU A 173 12.65 -13.65 2.04
CA LEU A 173 11.24 -14.03 2.09
C LEU A 173 11.00 -15.20 3.06
N MET A 174 9.76 -15.32 3.53
CA MET A 174 9.31 -16.50 4.25
C MET A 174 9.47 -17.76 3.40
N ALA A 175 9.84 -18.89 4.01
CA ALA A 175 9.91 -20.18 3.29
C ALA A 175 8.55 -20.56 2.70
N GLU A 176 7.50 -20.41 3.49
CA GLU A 176 6.10 -20.44 3.05
C GLU A 176 5.45 -19.11 3.39
N PRO A 177 4.60 -18.54 2.53
CA PRO A 177 3.93 -17.27 2.79
C PRO A 177 2.94 -17.43 3.96
N LEU A 178 2.65 -16.33 4.66
CA LEU A 178 1.61 -16.34 5.69
C LEU A 178 0.25 -16.71 5.08
N ASN A 179 -0.49 -17.58 5.74
CA ASN A 179 -1.85 -17.96 5.33
C ASN A 179 -2.93 -17.06 5.95
N ARG A 180 -2.55 -16.16 6.85
CA ARG A 180 -3.45 -15.19 7.49
C ARG A 180 -2.69 -13.89 7.76
N VAL A 181 -3.43 -12.78 7.74
CA VAL A 181 -2.94 -11.46 8.15
C VAL A 181 -3.99 -10.77 9.00
N ALA A 182 -3.57 -10.09 10.07
CA ALA A 182 -4.49 -9.25 10.84
C ALA A 182 -4.79 -7.97 10.04
N LEU A 183 -6.09 -7.69 9.90
CA LEU A 183 -6.55 -6.46 9.28
C LEU A 183 -6.39 -5.32 10.28
N ARG A 184 -5.51 -4.36 9.97
CA ARG A 184 -5.37 -3.13 10.74
C ARG A 184 -6.28 -2.07 10.15
N HIS A 185 -7.38 -1.80 10.88
CA HIS A 185 -8.43 -0.89 10.45
C HIS A 185 -7.99 0.56 10.62
N THR A 186 -8.14 1.36 9.57
CA THR A 186 -7.83 2.80 9.62
C THR A 186 -8.97 3.56 10.28
N ILE A 187 -8.62 4.40 11.23
CA ILE A 187 -9.50 5.39 11.85
C ILE A 187 -9.08 6.75 11.30
N GLY A 188 -9.82 7.23 10.31
CA GLY A 188 -9.59 8.51 9.64
C GLY A 188 -9.88 9.72 10.54
N LEU A 189 -9.42 10.90 10.13
CA LEU A 189 -9.53 12.13 10.94
C LEU A 189 -10.98 12.54 11.26
N ALA A 190 -11.94 12.14 10.44
CA ALA A 190 -13.35 12.51 10.61
C ALA A 190 -14.31 11.31 10.63
N ASP A 191 -13.78 10.09 10.80
CA ASP A 191 -14.61 8.89 10.82
C ASP A 191 -15.51 8.88 12.06
N PRO A 192 -16.77 8.43 11.93
CA PRO A 192 -17.66 8.21 13.04
C PRO A 192 -17.13 7.14 13.99
N LEU A 193 -17.12 7.43 15.28
CA LEU A 193 -16.54 6.54 16.28
C LEU A 193 -17.59 5.70 17.00
N ARG A 194 -18.70 6.32 17.39
CA ARG A 194 -19.79 5.70 18.14
C ARG A 194 -21.03 5.52 17.26
N ASP A 195 -21.92 4.62 17.65
CA ASP A 195 -23.13 4.30 16.87
C ASP A 195 -24.04 5.52 16.68
N GLU A 196 -24.07 6.43 17.65
CA GLU A 196 -24.85 7.66 17.58
C GLU A 196 -24.34 8.64 16.51
N GLU A 197 -23.09 8.48 16.08
CA GLU A 197 -22.45 9.28 15.03
C GLU A 197 -22.65 8.71 13.62
N SER A 198 -23.36 7.57 13.50
CA SER A 198 -23.59 6.89 12.22
C SER A 198 -24.19 7.86 11.19
N PRO A 199 -23.62 7.96 9.97
CA PRO A 199 -24.21 8.72 8.88
C PRO A 199 -25.50 8.06 8.33
N GLY A 200 -25.87 6.86 8.80
CA GLY A 200 -27.08 6.16 8.39
C GLY A 200 -27.04 5.66 6.96
N LEU A 201 -25.91 5.12 6.53
CA LEU A 201 -25.75 4.59 5.17
C LEU A 201 -26.63 3.35 4.98
N ASP A 202 -27.51 3.40 3.97
CA ASP A 202 -28.35 2.25 3.62
C ASP A 202 -27.62 1.30 2.67
N ASP A 203 -26.55 0.67 3.14
CA ASP A 203 -25.78 -0.33 2.36
C ASP A 203 -25.53 -1.65 3.13
N GLY A 204 -25.89 -1.69 4.40
CA GLY A 204 -25.77 -2.89 5.25
C GLY A 204 -24.38 -3.15 5.78
N LEU A 205 -23.41 -2.23 5.57
CA LEU A 205 -22.04 -2.33 6.08
C LEU A 205 -21.89 -1.43 7.33
N PRO A 206 -21.02 -1.80 8.28
CA PRO A 206 -20.73 -0.93 9.42
C PRO A 206 -20.16 0.40 8.94
N ASP A 207 -20.59 1.50 9.56
CA ASP A 207 -20.22 2.86 9.20
C ASP A 207 -19.66 3.67 10.39
N THR A 208 -19.46 3.01 11.54
CA THR A 208 -18.79 3.56 12.72
C THR A 208 -17.66 2.63 13.17
N LEU A 209 -16.71 3.15 13.95
CA LEU A 209 -15.65 2.33 14.55
C LEU A 209 -16.23 1.22 15.44
N ALA A 210 -17.17 1.57 16.33
CA ALA A 210 -17.81 0.61 17.24
C ALA A 210 -18.53 -0.50 16.48
N ALA A 211 -19.28 -0.17 15.42
CA ALA A 211 -19.96 -1.15 14.58
C ALA A 211 -18.97 -2.03 13.83
N SER A 212 -17.85 -1.47 13.32
CA SER A 212 -16.80 -2.21 12.60
C SER A 212 -16.11 -3.22 13.50
N ILE A 213 -15.79 -2.84 14.75
CA ILE A 213 -15.19 -3.76 15.73
C ILE A 213 -16.13 -4.95 15.96
N ARG A 214 -17.41 -4.71 16.21
CA ARG A 214 -18.41 -5.78 16.45
C ARG A 214 -18.60 -6.67 15.23
N ALA A 215 -18.69 -6.08 14.03
CA ALA A 215 -18.99 -6.82 12.82
C ALA A 215 -17.82 -7.70 12.35
N TYR A 216 -16.58 -7.26 12.56
CA TYR A 216 -15.39 -7.90 12.02
C TYR A 216 -14.47 -8.51 13.07
N GLY A 217 -14.71 -8.30 14.38
CA GLY A 217 -13.85 -8.76 15.45
C GLY A 217 -12.46 -8.12 15.40
N LEU A 218 -12.40 -6.82 15.10
CA LEU A 218 -11.15 -6.10 14.91
C LEU A 218 -10.37 -5.96 16.22
N SER A 219 -9.04 -6.08 16.14
CA SER A 219 -8.12 -5.88 17.25
C SER A 219 -6.85 -5.12 16.86
N TYR A 220 -6.67 -4.75 15.58
CA TYR A 220 -5.57 -3.93 15.09
C TYR A 220 -6.11 -2.66 14.44
N PHE A 221 -5.51 -1.51 14.79
CA PHE A 221 -5.99 -0.20 14.35
C PHE A 221 -4.84 0.70 13.91
N LYS A 222 -5.10 1.51 12.87
CA LYS A 222 -4.25 2.63 12.47
C LYS A 222 -4.98 3.91 12.80
N ILE A 223 -4.37 4.77 13.60
CA ILE A 223 -5.01 5.99 14.09
C ILE A 223 -4.32 7.20 13.45
N LYS A 224 -5.10 7.99 12.71
CA LYS A 224 -4.63 9.24 12.12
C LYS A 224 -4.68 10.37 13.14
N VAL A 225 -3.63 11.23 13.14
CA VAL A 225 -3.58 12.46 13.93
C VAL A 225 -3.35 13.67 13.01
N CYS A 226 -3.88 14.83 13.41
CA CYS A 226 -3.72 16.07 12.65
C CYS A 226 -2.54 16.94 13.15
N GLY A 227 -1.91 16.58 14.27
CA GLY A 227 -0.77 17.30 14.86
C GLY A 227 -1.17 18.48 15.75
N ASP A 228 -2.46 18.73 15.95
CA ASP A 228 -2.98 19.71 16.90
C ASP A 228 -3.52 18.99 18.15
N ALA A 229 -2.82 19.13 19.27
CA ALA A 229 -3.22 18.50 20.54
C ALA A 229 -4.61 18.91 21.01
N ALA A 230 -5.06 20.13 20.73
CA ALA A 230 -6.40 20.59 21.10
C ALA A 230 -7.51 19.86 20.35
N VAL A 231 -7.21 19.36 19.15
CA VAL A 231 -8.13 18.55 18.32
C VAL A 231 -7.93 17.06 18.60
N ASP A 232 -6.67 16.60 18.64
CA ASP A 232 -6.36 15.17 18.72
C ASP A 232 -6.66 14.58 20.11
N VAL A 233 -6.37 15.27 21.22
CA VAL A 233 -6.59 14.74 22.58
C VAL A 233 -8.06 14.36 22.82
N PRO A 234 -9.05 15.22 22.59
CA PRO A 234 -10.46 14.84 22.77
C PRO A 234 -10.88 13.65 21.90
N ARG A 235 -10.42 13.62 20.64
CA ARG A 235 -10.72 12.52 19.71
C ARG A 235 -10.06 11.21 20.14
N LEU A 236 -8.78 11.23 20.52
CA LEU A 236 -8.04 10.06 20.97
C LEU A 236 -8.63 9.48 22.27
N ARG A 237 -9.18 10.30 23.17
CA ARG A 237 -9.91 9.83 24.35
C ARG A 237 -11.11 8.98 23.96
N ILE A 238 -11.93 9.46 23.01
CA ILE A 238 -13.09 8.72 22.50
C ILE A 238 -12.65 7.43 21.82
N ILE A 239 -11.62 7.49 20.96
CA ILE A 239 -11.07 6.31 20.31
C ILE A 239 -10.60 5.29 21.34
N THR A 240 -9.82 5.72 22.36
CA THR A 240 -9.31 4.82 23.41
C THR A 240 -10.45 4.16 24.19
N GLU A 241 -11.51 4.92 24.51
CA GLU A 241 -12.71 4.41 25.18
C GLU A 241 -13.41 3.35 24.33
N VAL A 242 -13.65 3.62 23.03
CA VAL A 242 -14.32 2.69 22.11
C VAL A 242 -13.47 1.42 21.91
N LEU A 243 -12.15 1.56 21.75
CA LEU A 243 -11.25 0.41 21.58
C LEU A 243 -11.18 -0.45 22.86
N THR A 244 -11.09 0.18 24.03
CA THR A 244 -11.03 -0.55 25.31
C THR A 244 -12.33 -1.30 25.57
N ALA A 245 -13.46 -0.68 25.28
CA ALA A 245 -14.78 -1.32 25.45
C ALA A 245 -15.03 -2.42 24.41
N GLY A 246 -14.61 -2.20 23.16
CA GLY A 246 -14.86 -3.13 22.06
C GLY A 246 -13.87 -4.31 21.95
N CYS A 247 -12.69 -4.20 22.58
CA CYS A 247 -11.63 -5.20 22.51
C CYS A 247 -11.22 -5.66 23.92
N PRO A 248 -12.04 -6.46 24.62
CA PRO A 248 -11.80 -6.86 26.01
C PRO A 248 -10.49 -7.65 26.18
N ASP A 249 -10.03 -8.38 25.16
CA ASP A 249 -8.77 -9.11 25.17
C ASP A 249 -7.55 -8.24 24.79
N GLY A 250 -7.77 -6.92 24.64
CA GLY A 250 -6.76 -5.94 24.23
C GLY A 250 -6.74 -5.69 22.75
N PHE A 251 -6.03 -4.62 22.37
CA PHE A 251 -5.86 -4.20 20.97
C PHE A 251 -4.42 -3.79 20.70
N LYS A 252 -4.08 -3.65 19.42
CA LYS A 252 -2.83 -3.09 18.92
C LYS A 252 -3.12 -1.88 18.04
N ALA A 253 -2.27 -0.86 18.12
CA ALA A 253 -2.46 0.36 17.37
C ALA A 253 -1.17 0.85 16.73
N THR A 254 -1.29 1.61 15.64
CA THR A 254 -0.23 2.43 15.07
C THR A 254 -0.70 3.88 15.01
N LEU A 255 0.22 4.81 15.21
CA LEU A 255 -0.07 6.23 15.12
C LEU A 255 0.52 6.76 13.82
N ASP A 256 -0.31 7.35 12.97
CA ASP A 256 0.11 7.90 11.69
C ASP A 256 0.02 9.43 11.70
N GLY A 257 1.19 10.07 11.63
CA GLY A 257 1.29 11.53 11.60
C GLY A 257 1.04 12.14 10.22
N ASN A 258 0.99 11.34 9.16
CA ASN A 258 0.73 11.79 7.78
C ASN A 258 1.42 13.11 7.40
N GLU A 259 2.70 13.24 7.76
CA GLU A 259 3.51 14.41 7.40
C GLU A 259 3.07 15.75 8.04
N GLN A 260 2.42 15.73 9.20
CA GLN A 260 1.87 16.95 9.82
C GLN A 260 2.94 17.86 10.44
N PHE A 261 4.15 17.33 10.71
CA PHE A 261 5.21 18.07 11.35
C PHE A 261 6.35 18.37 10.38
N THR A 262 6.96 19.54 10.51
CA THR A 262 8.19 19.93 9.79
C THR A 262 9.44 19.82 10.66
N ASP A 263 9.25 19.60 11.97
CA ASP A 263 10.31 19.44 12.97
C ASP A 263 9.99 18.25 13.89
N LEU A 264 10.96 17.36 14.08
CA LEU A 264 10.79 16.16 14.89
C LEU A 264 10.73 16.49 16.40
N GLN A 265 11.36 17.57 16.84
CA GLN A 265 11.25 18.01 18.23
C GLN A 265 9.82 18.49 18.54
N ALA A 266 9.19 19.20 17.61
CA ALA A 266 7.78 19.58 17.74
C ALA A 266 6.85 18.35 17.82
N PHE A 267 7.12 17.31 17.02
CA PHE A 267 6.40 16.03 17.15
C PHE A 267 6.64 15.39 18.53
N ARG A 268 7.85 15.41 19.04
CA ARG A 268 8.17 14.86 20.37
C ARG A 268 7.40 15.57 21.49
N GLU A 269 7.28 16.90 21.43
CA GLU A 269 6.51 17.71 22.38
C GLU A 269 5.01 17.40 22.27
N PHE A 270 4.48 17.28 21.06
CA PHE A 270 3.12 16.83 20.82
C PHE A 270 2.88 15.44 21.42
N TYR A 271 3.75 14.47 21.13
CA TYR A 271 3.66 13.11 21.67
C TYR A 271 3.69 13.08 23.20
N ALA A 272 4.58 13.87 23.81
CA ALA A 272 4.64 14.01 25.27
C ALA A 272 3.34 14.61 25.86
N THR A 273 2.72 15.56 25.17
CA THR A 273 1.43 16.14 25.57
C THR A 273 0.32 15.08 25.55
N LEU A 274 0.31 14.20 24.54
CA LEU A 274 -0.63 13.07 24.48
C LEU A 274 -0.37 12.07 25.61
N GLN A 275 0.90 11.72 25.86
CA GLN A 275 1.28 10.78 26.93
C GLN A 275 0.95 11.27 28.34
N ALA A 276 0.93 12.57 28.54
CA ALA A 276 0.59 13.17 29.83
C ALA A 276 -0.88 12.98 30.23
N ASP A 277 -1.73 12.57 29.29
CA ASP A 277 -3.14 12.28 29.55
C ASP A 277 -3.33 10.83 30.02
N PRO A 278 -3.70 10.58 31.30
CA PRO A 278 -3.85 9.23 31.84
C PRO A 278 -4.93 8.40 31.12
N SER A 279 -5.93 9.04 30.52
CA SER A 279 -7.00 8.35 29.78
C SER A 279 -6.50 7.72 28.50
N LEU A 280 -5.36 8.16 27.96
CA LEU A 280 -4.71 7.62 26.77
C LEU A 280 -3.72 6.48 27.08
N ALA A 281 -3.47 6.16 28.35
CA ALA A 281 -2.52 5.12 28.73
C ALA A 281 -2.80 3.75 28.04
N PRO A 282 -4.06 3.27 27.90
CA PRO A 282 -4.33 2.03 27.18
C PRO A 282 -3.90 2.08 25.70
N LEU A 283 -4.07 3.20 25.03
CA LEU A 283 -3.63 3.43 23.67
C LEU A 283 -2.10 3.37 23.58
N PHE A 284 -1.39 4.13 24.41
CA PHE A 284 0.07 4.20 24.38
C PHE A 284 0.73 2.85 24.69
N ASN A 285 0.15 2.05 25.60
CA ASN A 285 0.60 0.69 25.90
C ASN A 285 0.37 -0.29 24.73
N SER A 286 -0.46 0.07 23.76
CA SER A 286 -0.85 -0.75 22.60
C SER A 286 -0.12 -0.37 21.33
N LEU A 287 0.67 0.73 21.33
CA LEU A 287 1.33 1.24 20.13
C LEU A 287 2.45 0.32 19.66
N LEU A 288 2.40 -0.05 18.39
CA LEU A 288 3.39 -0.87 17.70
C LEU A 288 4.48 -0.02 17.03
N LEU A 289 4.08 1.08 16.40
CA LEU A 289 4.95 1.98 15.67
C LEU A 289 4.30 3.37 15.49
N ILE A 290 5.14 4.33 15.14
CA ILE A 290 4.74 5.66 14.65
C ILE A 290 5.15 5.77 13.19
N GLU A 291 4.19 6.15 12.34
CA GLU A 291 4.38 6.26 10.90
C GLU A 291 4.47 7.73 10.49
N GLN A 292 5.47 8.06 9.69
CA GLN A 292 5.68 9.33 8.97
C GLN A 292 5.19 10.59 9.70
N PRO A 293 5.70 10.93 10.89
CA PRO A 293 5.29 12.16 11.55
C PRO A 293 5.74 13.42 10.80
N LEU A 294 6.91 13.36 10.15
CA LEU A 294 7.51 14.48 9.46
C LEU A 294 7.08 14.58 8.00
N TYR A 295 6.91 15.84 7.53
CA TYR A 295 6.77 16.13 6.12
C TYR A 295 7.95 15.56 5.32
N ARG A 296 7.67 14.98 4.15
CA ARG A 296 8.65 14.19 3.35
C ARG A 296 9.95 14.93 3.08
N ASP A 297 9.91 16.23 2.83
CA ASP A 297 11.11 17.03 2.54
C ASP A 297 11.99 17.31 3.78
N HIS A 298 11.49 16.99 4.97
CA HIS A 298 12.19 17.16 6.25
C HIS A 298 12.63 15.84 6.87
N ALA A 299 11.90 14.75 6.62
CA ALA A 299 12.07 13.48 7.30
C ALA A 299 13.48 12.86 7.16
N LEU A 300 14.18 13.13 6.06
CA LEU A 300 15.50 12.54 5.79
C LEU A 300 16.65 13.55 5.91
N LYS A 301 16.45 14.69 6.60
CA LYS A 301 17.52 15.67 6.88
C LYS A 301 18.38 15.26 8.07
N ASP A 302 19.60 15.81 8.15
CA ASP A 302 20.58 15.47 9.20
C ASP A 302 20.12 15.88 10.61
N ASP A 303 19.33 16.94 10.75
CA ASP A 303 18.81 17.45 12.00
C ASP A 303 17.83 16.50 12.71
N VAL A 304 17.32 15.51 12.01
CA VAL A 304 16.44 14.46 12.56
C VAL A 304 17.22 13.47 13.45
N ALA A 305 18.48 13.18 13.11
CA ALA A 305 19.28 12.15 13.78
C ALA A 305 19.47 12.38 15.29
N PRO A 306 19.81 13.58 15.79
CA PRO A 306 19.97 13.81 17.24
C PRO A 306 18.65 13.56 18.02
N VAL A 307 17.51 13.90 17.42
CA VAL A 307 16.19 13.71 18.07
C VAL A 307 15.82 12.23 18.11
N LEU A 308 16.07 11.48 17.02
CA LEU A 308 15.84 10.03 16.97
C LEU A 308 16.78 9.27 17.93
N ALA A 309 18.05 9.68 18.05
CA ALA A 309 18.98 9.11 19.00
C ALA A 309 18.51 9.28 20.46
N GLY A 310 17.85 10.39 20.76
CA GLY A 310 17.22 10.67 22.06
C GLY A 310 15.81 10.11 22.22
N TRP A 311 15.23 9.49 21.19
CA TRP A 311 13.86 8.99 21.23
C TRP A 311 13.76 7.69 22.05
N GLN A 312 13.29 7.80 23.30
CA GLN A 312 13.06 6.65 24.19
C GLN A 312 11.58 6.59 24.66
N ASP A 313 10.80 7.58 24.32
CA ASP A 313 9.48 7.83 24.90
C ASP A 313 8.35 7.01 24.25
N GLY A 314 8.63 6.36 23.10
CA GLY A 314 7.62 5.60 22.35
C GLY A 314 8.19 4.47 21.50
N PRO A 315 7.36 3.82 20.68
CA PRO A 315 7.78 2.75 19.77
C PRO A 315 8.68 3.28 18.65
N GLY A 316 9.18 2.37 17.80
CA GLY A 316 9.98 2.74 16.62
C GLY A 316 9.21 3.63 15.64
N MET A 317 9.92 4.56 15.02
CA MET A 317 9.38 5.39 13.93
C MET A 317 9.74 4.81 12.58
N ILE A 318 8.82 4.86 11.64
CA ILE A 318 9.03 4.45 10.24
C ILE A 318 8.73 5.59 9.28
N ILE A 319 9.34 5.53 8.10
CA ILE A 319 8.99 6.38 6.96
C ILE A 319 7.93 5.70 6.07
N ASP A 320 7.06 6.49 5.44
CA ASP A 320 6.09 6.07 4.45
C ASP A 320 6.20 6.90 3.17
N GLU A 321 5.70 8.13 3.17
CA GLU A 321 5.76 9.03 2.02
C GLU A 321 7.21 9.45 1.67
N SER A 322 8.11 9.38 2.63
CA SER A 322 9.55 9.66 2.41
C SER A 322 10.31 8.48 1.81
N ASP A 323 9.69 7.30 1.65
CA ASP A 323 10.29 6.13 1.02
C ASP A 323 9.95 6.08 -0.48
N GLY A 324 10.39 7.10 -1.22
CA GLY A 324 10.13 7.26 -2.66
C GLY A 324 11.16 6.58 -3.56
N SER A 325 12.43 6.44 -3.13
CA SER A 325 13.53 5.88 -3.91
C SER A 325 14.21 4.70 -3.21
N LEU A 326 15.10 4.02 -3.93
CA LEU A 326 15.91 2.93 -3.35
C LEU A 326 16.94 3.44 -2.31
N ALA A 327 17.29 4.72 -2.35
CA ALA A 327 18.25 5.33 -1.43
C ALA A 327 17.62 5.78 -0.09
N ASP A 328 16.30 5.86 0.01
CA ASP A 328 15.65 6.53 1.14
C ASP A 328 15.66 5.68 2.41
N LEU A 329 15.41 4.37 2.31
CA LEU A 329 15.49 3.49 3.49
C LEU A 329 16.90 3.41 4.08
N PRO A 330 18.00 3.18 3.32
CA PRO A 330 19.35 3.27 3.88
C PRO A 330 19.59 4.59 4.62
N ARG A 331 19.21 5.71 4.04
CA ARG A 331 19.31 7.03 4.66
C ARG A 331 18.49 7.14 5.95
N ALA A 332 17.24 6.66 5.95
CA ALA A 332 16.39 6.67 7.15
C ALA A 332 17.01 5.85 8.30
N LEU A 333 17.54 4.67 7.99
CA LEU A 333 18.21 3.82 8.99
C LEU A 333 19.47 4.49 9.57
N ASP A 334 20.26 5.19 8.73
CA ASP A 334 21.42 5.94 9.17
C ASP A 334 21.05 7.11 10.10
N LEU A 335 19.85 7.68 9.95
CA LEU A 335 19.30 8.71 10.82
C LEU A 335 18.72 8.18 12.14
N GLY A 336 18.43 6.86 12.23
CA GLY A 336 17.90 6.22 13.42
C GLY A 336 16.41 5.82 13.34
N TYR A 337 15.76 5.93 12.18
CA TYR A 337 14.44 5.33 11.97
C TYR A 337 14.51 3.81 12.13
N SER A 338 13.39 3.20 12.51
CA SER A 338 13.29 1.75 12.70
C SER A 338 12.92 1.00 11.42
N GLY A 339 12.57 1.70 10.35
CA GLY A 339 12.19 1.04 9.10
C GLY A 339 11.29 1.86 8.20
N THR A 340 10.46 1.14 7.43
CA THR A 340 9.60 1.73 6.40
C THR A 340 8.28 0.98 6.26
N SER A 341 7.35 1.59 5.53
CA SER A 341 6.12 0.92 5.07
C SER A 341 6.37 0.10 3.81
N PHE A 342 5.59 -0.95 3.62
CA PHE A 342 5.40 -1.64 2.35
C PHE A 342 4.01 -1.30 1.80
N LYS A 343 3.97 -0.86 0.56
CA LYS A 343 2.78 -0.72 -0.29
C LYS A 343 3.16 -1.16 -1.70
N ALA A 344 2.37 -2.00 -2.34
CA ALA A 344 2.69 -2.49 -3.69
C ALA A 344 2.81 -1.37 -4.73
N CYS A 345 2.18 -0.21 -4.51
CA CYS A 345 2.33 0.97 -5.36
C CYS A 345 3.73 1.59 -5.34
N LYS A 346 4.56 1.27 -4.34
CA LYS A 346 5.98 1.66 -4.28
C LYS A 346 6.92 0.69 -5.02
N GLY A 347 6.43 -0.47 -5.42
CA GLY A 347 7.16 -1.53 -6.12
C GLY A 347 7.36 -2.80 -5.29
N ILE A 348 7.28 -3.93 -5.95
CA ILE A 348 7.47 -5.27 -5.36
C ILE A 348 8.95 -5.54 -5.08
N LEU A 349 9.83 -5.31 -6.08
CA LEU A 349 11.27 -5.46 -5.87
C LEU A 349 11.81 -4.44 -4.86
N LYS A 350 11.33 -3.20 -4.86
CA LYS A 350 11.68 -2.22 -3.83
C LYS A 350 11.32 -2.73 -2.44
N GLY A 351 10.11 -3.29 -2.27
CA GLY A 351 9.68 -3.90 -1.00
C GLY A 351 10.58 -5.05 -0.56
N LEU A 352 11.02 -5.90 -1.49
CA LEU A 352 11.97 -6.99 -1.24
C LEU A 352 13.36 -6.47 -0.87
N VAL A 353 13.87 -5.47 -1.58
CA VAL A 353 15.16 -4.81 -1.28
C VAL A 353 15.14 -4.18 0.11
N ASN A 354 14.06 -3.48 0.46
CA ASN A 354 13.88 -2.90 1.77
C ASN A 354 13.88 -3.97 2.88
N ALA A 355 13.18 -5.11 2.67
CA ALA A 355 13.22 -6.24 3.61
C ALA A 355 14.64 -6.81 3.78
N ALA A 356 15.40 -6.90 2.69
CA ALA A 356 16.80 -7.37 2.71
C ALA A 356 17.69 -6.40 3.50
N LEU A 357 17.56 -5.10 3.30
CA LEU A 357 18.30 -4.06 4.03
C LEU A 357 17.99 -4.12 5.53
N LEU A 358 16.72 -4.18 5.90
CA LEU A 358 16.29 -4.31 7.31
C LEU A 358 16.89 -5.54 7.95
N LYS A 359 16.89 -6.68 7.24
CA LYS A 359 17.49 -7.94 7.74
C LYS A 359 19.01 -7.83 7.97
N VAL A 360 19.74 -7.23 7.01
CA VAL A 360 21.20 -7.08 7.10
C VAL A 360 21.58 -6.10 8.20
N ARG A 361 20.87 -4.99 8.33
CA ARG A 361 21.15 -3.93 9.30
C ARG A 361 20.61 -4.22 10.71
N ALA A 362 19.67 -5.16 10.87
CA ALA A 362 19.08 -5.52 12.16
C ALA A 362 20.09 -5.66 13.32
N PRO A 363 21.26 -6.34 13.17
CA PRO A 363 22.22 -6.51 14.26
C PRO A 363 22.85 -5.21 14.77
N SER A 364 22.86 -4.14 13.96
CA SER A 364 23.44 -2.84 14.31
C SER A 364 22.40 -1.81 14.75
N MET A 365 21.10 -2.12 14.65
CA MET A 365 20.02 -1.22 15.01
C MET A 365 19.77 -1.23 16.52
N SER A 366 19.45 -0.07 17.08
CA SER A 366 19.08 0.07 18.51
C SER A 366 17.67 -0.46 18.82
N ARG A 367 16.81 -0.58 17.79
CA ARG A 367 15.44 -1.09 17.87
C ARG A 367 15.23 -2.18 16.82
N ALA A 368 14.26 -3.04 17.06
CA ALA A 368 13.87 -4.05 16.08
C ALA A 368 13.48 -3.39 14.74
N PRO A 369 13.96 -3.93 13.60
CA PRO A 369 13.58 -3.41 12.29
C PRO A 369 12.09 -3.61 12.02
N ILE A 370 11.47 -2.66 11.35
CA ILE A 370 10.04 -2.66 11.04
C ILE A 370 9.84 -2.49 9.54
N GLN A 371 9.13 -3.44 8.93
CA GLN A 371 8.48 -3.23 7.63
C GLN A 371 6.97 -3.42 7.83
N SER A 372 6.22 -2.32 7.76
CA SER A 372 4.78 -2.31 8.03
C SER A 372 3.99 -2.42 6.73
N GLY A 373 2.98 -3.29 6.68
CA GLY A 373 2.04 -3.34 5.56
C GLY A 373 1.04 -2.19 5.65
N GLU A 374 1.05 -1.33 4.62
CA GLU A 374 0.19 -0.15 4.56
C GLU A 374 -0.69 -0.19 3.29
N ASP A 375 -1.72 0.64 3.23
CA ASP A 375 -2.72 0.66 2.16
C ASP A 375 -2.77 2.00 1.42
N LEU A 376 -3.13 1.97 0.15
CA LEU A 376 -3.45 3.15 -0.66
C LEU A 376 -4.94 3.13 -1.06
N ALA A 377 -5.82 2.87 -0.09
CA ALA A 377 -7.26 2.67 -0.32
C ALA A 377 -7.55 1.58 -1.38
N GLY A 378 -6.78 0.48 -1.32
CA GLY A 378 -6.88 -0.62 -2.25
C GLY A 378 -8.25 -1.29 -2.21
N VAL A 379 -8.99 -1.19 -3.32
CA VAL A 379 -10.22 -1.94 -3.53
C VAL A 379 -9.87 -3.15 -4.39
N GLY A 380 -10.12 -4.35 -3.89
CA GLY A 380 -9.87 -5.56 -4.66
C GLY A 380 -10.61 -5.59 -6.00
N PRO A 381 -10.47 -6.68 -6.74
CA PRO A 381 -9.64 -7.79 -6.32
C PRO A 381 -8.18 -7.69 -6.76
N VAL A 382 -7.85 -6.96 -7.85
CA VAL A 382 -6.49 -7.05 -8.43
C VAL A 382 -5.44 -6.41 -7.52
N CYS A 383 -5.47 -5.08 -7.29
CA CYS A 383 -4.43 -4.40 -6.51
C CYS A 383 -4.32 -4.93 -5.08
N LEU A 384 -5.46 -5.13 -4.41
CA LEU A 384 -5.51 -5.60 -3.03
C LEU A 384 -4.93 -7.01 -2.87
N LEU A 385 -5.26 -7.93 -3.78
CA LEU A 385 -4.77 -9.31 -3.70
C LEU A 385 -3.29 -9.42 -4.05
N GLN A 386 -2.81 -8.61 -5.00
CA GLN A 386 -1.38 -8.53 -5.33
C GLN A 386 -0.56 -7.96 -4.16
N ASP A 387 -1.06 -6.92 -3.50
CA ASP A 387 -0.42 -6.36 -2.31
C ASP A 387 -0.34 -7.39 -1.19
N LEU A 388 -1.45 -8.10 -0.90
CA LEU A 388 -1.50 -9.14 0.14
C LEU A 388 -0.62 -10.36 -0.18
N ALA A 389 -0.47 -10.72 -1.44
CA ALA A 389 0.46 -11.80 -1.83
C ALA A 389 1.91 -11.45 -1.44
N MET A 390 2.31 -10.19 -1.62
CA MET A 390 3.65 -9.76 -1.21
C MET A 390 3.76 -9.58 0.31
N VAL A 391 2.74 -9.03 0.98
CA VAL A 391 2.63 -8.96 2.45
C VAL A 391 2.84 -10.36 3.07
N ALA A 392 2.18 -11.37 2.51
CA ALA A 392 2.32 -12.75 2.97
C ALA A 392 3.74 -13.30 2.75
N ALA A 393 4.33 -13.05 1.58
CA ALA A 393 5.68 -13.49 1.23
C ALA A 393 6.76 -12.81 2.11
N LEU A 394 6.57 -11.54 2.47
CA LEU A 394 7.44 -10.78 3.37
C LEU A 394 7.29 -11.19 4.86
N GLY A 395 6.22 -11.91 5.22
CA GLY A 395 5.97 -12.29 6.62
C GLY A 395 5.40 -11.16 7.47
N ILE A 396 4.75 -10.17 6.86
CA ILE A 396 4.11 -9.05 7.56
C ILE A 396 2.79 -9.53 8.16
N THR A 397 2.73 -9.62 9.49
CA THR A 397 1.62 -10.29 10.21
C THR A 397 0.36 -9.47 10.37
N HIS A 398 0.45 -8.15 10.20
CA HIS A 398 -0.71 -7.24 10.19
C HIS A 398 -0.51 -6.18 9.10
N ALA A 399 -1.59 -5.81 8.43
CA ALA A 399 -1.54 -4.81 7.37
C ALA A 399 -2.73 -3.87 7.45
N GLU A 400 -2.48 -2.56 7.22
CA GLU A 400 -3.54 -1.59 7.05
C GLU A 400 -4.43 -2.02 5.89
N ARG A 401 -5.76 -1.94 6.10
CA ARG A 401 -6.75 -2.03 5.04
C ARG A 401 -7.87 -1.06 5.34
N ASN A 402 -8.24 -0.27 4.36
CA ASN A 402 -9.30 0.73 4.48
C ASN A 402 -10.39 0.58 3.40
N GLY A 403 -10.13 -0.15 2.32
CA GLY A 403 -11.11 -0.40 1.27
C GLY A 403 -12.41 -1.04 1.75
N HIS A 404 -12.38 -1.94 2.74
CA HIS A 404 -13.58 -2.56 3.33
C HIS A 404 -14.48 -1.56 4.07
N HIS A 405 -13.95 -0.45 4.52
CA HIS A 405 -14.66 0.60 5.25
C HIS A 405 -15.18 1.69 4.33
N TYR A 406 -14.34 2.18 3.42
CA TYR A 406 -14.70 3.31 2.56
C TYR A 406 -15.38 2.94 1.25
N PHE A 407 -15.44 1.66 0.88
CA PHE A 407 -16.11 1.22 -0.34
C PHE A 407 -17.14 0.14 -0.06
N ARG A 408 -18.15 0.05 -0.94
CA ARG A 408 -19.21 -0.95 -0.84
C ARG A 408 -18.80 -2.28 -1.48
N GLY A 409 -17.77 -2.92 -0.93
CA GLY A 409 -17.18 -4.14 -1.47
C GLY A 409 -16.85 -4.02 -2.95
N LEU A 410 -17.21 -5.04 -3.74
CA LEU A 410 -17.02 -5.05 -5.19
C LEU A 410 -18.26 -4.61 -5.98
N SER A 411 -19.19 -3.90 -5.35
CA SER A 411 -20.48 -3.53 -5.99
C SER A 411 -20.34 -2.67 -7.26
N MET A 412 -19.20 -2.00 -7.45
CA MET A 412 -18.91 -1.18 -8.63
C MET A 412 -18.37 -1.98 -9.85
N TYR A 413 -18.06 -3.26 -9.63
CA TYR A 413 -17.61 -4.14 -10.71
C TYR A 413 -18.78 -4.75 -11.49
N PRO A 414 -18.58 -5.13 -12.76
CA PRO A 414 -19.57 -5.89 -13.52
C PRO A 414 -19.96 -7.20 -12.80
N PRO A 415 -21.21 -7.68 -12.97
CA PRO A 415 -21.70 -8.88 -12.27
C PRO A 415 -20.82 -10.12 -12.49
N GLU A 416 -20.33 -10.37 -13.72
CA GLU A 416 -19.47 -11.49 -14.02
C GLU A 416 -18.15 -11.43 -13.26
N PHE A 417 -17.62 -10.23 -13.05
CA PHE A 417 -16.40 -10.01 -12.28
C PHE A 417 -16.65 -10.28 -10.78
N GLN A 418 -17.82 -9.87 -10.26
CA GLN A 418 -18.21 -10.14 -8.88
C GLN A 418 -18.37 -11.65 -8.63
N GLU A 419 -19.01 -12.38 -9.54
CA GLU A 419 -19.16 -13.83 -9.44
C GLU A 419 -17.81 -14.55 -9.52
N ALA A 420 -16.91 -14.09 -10.40
CA ALA A 420 -15.55 -14.61 -10.49
C ALA A 420 -14.78 -14.42 -9.17
N ALA A 421 -14.90 -13.26 -8.51
CA ALA A 421 -14.25 -13.01 -7.23
C ALA A 421 -14.70 -14.01 -6.14
N LEU A 422 -15.99 -14.29 -6.06
CA LEU A 422 -16.53 -15.27 -5.11
C LEU A 422 -16.09 -16.71 -5.41
N ARG A 423 -15.98 -17.06 -6.68
CA ARG A 423 -15.61 -18.40 -7.12
C ARG A 423 -14.14 -18.69 -6.96
N GLU A 424 -13.28 -17.74 -7.38
CA GLU A 424 -11.83 -17.92 -7.43
C GLU A 424 -11.15 -17.65 -6.07
N HIS A 425 -11.78 -16.84 -5.21
CA HIS A 425 -11.24 -16.50 -3.90
C HIS A 425 -12.21 -16.84 -2.75
N PRO A 426 -12.60 -18.13 -2.61
CA PRO A 426 -13.42 -18.58 -1.49
C PRO A 426 -12.65 -18.41 -0.17
N GLY A 427 -13.38 -18.02 0.89
CA GLY A 427 -12.78 -17.75 2.21
C GLY A 427 -12.08 -16.42 2.33
N TYR A 428 -11.87 -15.69 1.20
CA TYR A 428 -11.42 -14.31 1.19
C TYR A 428 -12.58 -13.34 0.84
N TYR A 429 -13.41 -13.67 -0.14
CA TYR A 429 -14.66 -12.98 -0.43
C TYR A 429 -15.86 -13.81 -0.02
N ARG A 430 -16.87 -13.11 0.50
CA ARG A 430 -18.23 -13.67 0.72
C ARG A 430 -19.29 -12.76 0.10
N ARG A 431 -20.45 -13.33 -0.20
CA ARG A 431 -21.58 -12.54 -0.68
C ARG A 431 -22.25 -11.81 0.50
N HIS A 432 -22.42 -10.52 0.36
CA HIS A 432 -23.26 -9.73 1.27
C HIS A 432 -24.74 -10.02 1.04
N GLU A 433 -25.60 -9.81 2.04
CA GLU A 433 -27.06 -10.01 1.94
C GLU A 433 -27.70 -9.20 0.80
N ARG A 434 -27.12 -8.05 0.46
CA ARG A 434 -27.53 -7.21 -0.69
C ARG A 434 -26.95 -7.65 -2.04
N GLY A 435 -26.31 -8.81 -2.12
CA GLY A 435 -25.90 -9.49 -3.34
C GLY A 435 -24.48 -9.25 -3.84
N TYR A 436 -23.78 -8.20 -3.41
CA TYR A 436 -22.41 -7.90 -3.85
C TYR A 436 -21.33 -8.58 -2.98
N PRO A 437 -20.12 -8.86 -3.51
CA PRO A 437 -19.02 -9.42 -2.73
C PRO A 437 -18.40 -8.41 -1.78
N ILE A 438 -18.06 -8.88 -0.57
CA ILE A 438 -17.28 -8.15 0.43
C ILE A 438 -16.18 -9.04 0.98
N LEU A 439 -15.19 -8.45 1.66
CA LEU A 439 -14.15 -9.21 2.35
C LEU A 439 -14.77 -10.10 3.45
N GLU A 440 -14.30 -11.33 3.55
CA GLU A 440 -14.63 -12.23 4.64
C GLU A 440 -13.65 -12.02 5.79
N ILE A 441 -13.93 -11.04 6.65
CA ILE A 441 -13.12 -10.74 7.83
C ILE A 441 -13.68 -11.56 9.00
N ARG A 442 -12.85 -12.42 9.60
CA ARG A 442 -13.22 -13.23 10.76
C ARG A 442 -12.23 -12.99 11.88
N GLU A 443 -12.72 -12.56 13.04
CA GLU A 443 -11.89 -12.27 14.21
C GLU A 443 -10.73 -11.29 13.88
N GLY A 444 -11.02 -10.31 13.04
CA GLY A 444 -10.04 -9.33 12.56
C GLY A 444 -9.00 -9.89 11.59
N LEU A 445 -9.14 -11.12 11.10
CA LEU A 445 -8.20 -11.79 10.22
C LEU A 445 -8.73 -11.94 8.80
N LEU A 446 -7.82 -11.86 7.83
CA LEU A 446 -8.03 -12.22 6.42
C LEU A 446 -7.34 -13.56 6.15
N ASN A 447 -8.05 -14.49 5.51
CA ASN A 447 -7.49 -15.73 5.01
C ASN A 447 -6.80 -15.48 3.67
N LEU A 448 -5.55 -15.93 3.51
CA LEU A 448 -4.74 -15.70 2.33
C LEU A 448 -4.51 -16.96 1.47
N ASP A 449 -5.15 -18.09 1.79
CA ASP A 449 -4.89 -19.37 1.11
C ASP A 449 -5.15 -19.27 -0.41
N SER A 450 -6.30 -18.71 -0.82
CA SER A 450 -6.63 -18.54 -2.24
C SER A 450 -5.73 -17.51 -2.94
N ILE A 451 -5.24 -16.51 -2.21
CA ILE A 451 -4.30 -15.49 -2.69
C ILE A 451 -2.93 -16.13 -2.96
N ASN A 452 -2.44 -16.91 -2.01
CA ASN A 452 -1.14 -17.58 -2.13
C ASN A 452 -1.11 -18.67 -3.19
N ALA A 453 -2.27 -19.25 -3.52
CA ALA A 453 -2.41 -20.26 -4.57
C ALA A 453 -2.51 -19.62 -5.98
N ALA A 454 -2.94 -18.37 -6.08
CA ALA A 454 -3.08 -17.66 -7.36
C ALA A 454 -1.71 -17.24 -7.93
N PRO A 455 -1.58 -17.00 -9.23
CA PRO A 455 -0.32 -16.59 -9.85
C PRO A 455 0.31 -15.37 -9.14
N PHE A 456 -0.32 -14.22 -9.21
CA PHE A 456 0.09 -13.05 -8.43
C PHE A 456 -1.10 -12.54 -7.60
N GLY A 457 -1.49 -13.33 -6.62
CA GLY A 457 -2.54 -12.99 -5.67
C GLY A 457 -3.96 -13.06 -6.23
N CYS A 458 -4.16 -12.82 -7.52
CA CYS A 458 -5.47 -12.76 -8.16
C CYS A 458 -5.63 -13.85 -9.22
N ALA A 459 -6.60 -14.75 -9.03
CA ALA A 459 -6.95 -15.79 -9.98
C ALA A 459 -8.11 -15.40 -10.91
N ILE A 460 -8.71 -14.23 -10.73
CA ILE A 460 -9.86 -13.80 -11.53
C ILE A 460 -9.37 -13.54 -12.96
N PRO A 461 -10.03 -14.15 -13.97
CA PRO A 461 -9.75 -13.85 -15.36
C PRO A 461 -10.06 -12.37 -15.62
N ALA A 462 -9.02 -11.56 -15.70
CA ALA A 462 -9.20 -10.15 -15.94
C ALA A 462 -9.55 -9.93 -17.41
N GLN A 463 -10.70 -9.37 -17.64
CA GLN A 463 -11.15 -8.88 -18.93
C GLN A 463 -11.25 -7.35 -18.83
N PRO A 464 -10.11 -6.64 -18.85
CA PRO A 464 -10.09 -5.19 -18.66
C PRO A 464 -10.84 -4.46 -19.78
N GLU A 465 -11.10 -5.13 -20.89
CA GLU A 465 -11.94 -4.64 -21.98
C GLU A 465 -13.39 -4.32 -21.55
N GLN A 466 -13.82 -4.84 -20.39
CA GLN A 466 -15.11 -4.46 -19.78
C GLN A 466 -15.09 -3.07 -19.16
N PHE A 467 -13.90 -2.50 -18.94
CA PHE A 467 -13.72 -1.17 -18.38
C PHE A 467 -13.47 -0.14 -19.48
N MET A 468 -13.64 1.13 -19.14
CA MET A 468 -13.45 2.21 -20.12
C MET A 468 -11.96 2.35 -20.47
N PRO A 469 -11.57 2.38 -21.76
CA PRO A 469 -10.20 2.72 -22.15
C PRO A 469 -9.77 4.07 -21.57
N LEU A 470 -8.54 4.17 -21.05
CA LEU A 470 -8.02 5.38 -20.40
C LEU A 470 -8.20 6.64 -21.28
N LYS A 471 -7.89 6.56 -22.57
CA LYS A 471 -8.08 7.70 -23.51
C LYS A 471 -9.54 8.14 -23.59
N ALA A 472 -10.49 7.21 -23.66
CA ALA A 472 -11.90 7.52 -23.68
C ALA A 472 -12.37 8.16 -22.38
N TRP A 473 -11.88 7.66 -21.23
CA TRP A 473 -12.17 8.23 -19.91
C TRP A 473 -11.67 9.68 -19.79
N ILE A 474 -10.45 9.98 -20.24
CA ILE A 474 -9.91 11.35 -20.25
C ILE A 474 -10.78 12.25 -21.14
N MET A 475 -11.12 11.80 -22.36
CA MET A 475 -11.91 12.57 -23.31
C MET A 475 -13.36 12.82 -22.83
N SER A 476 -13.91 11.95 -21.99
CA SER A 476 -15.25 12.13 -21.40
C SER A 476 -15.27 13.06 -20.19
N GLY A 477 -14.15 13.70 -19.84
CA GLY A 477 -14.05 14.59 -18.69
C GLY A 477 -13.90 13.84 -17.36
N GLY A 478 -13.45 12.58 -17.38
CA GLY A 478 -13.27 11.75 -16.19
C GLY A 478 -12.31 12.35 -15.15
N MET A 479 -11.33 13.14 -15.61
CA MET A 479 -10.37 13.81 -14.72
C MET A 479 -11.00 14.91 -13.85
N SER A 480 -12.07 15.52 -14.30
CA SER A 480 -12.77 16.61 -13.58
C SER A 480 -13.89 16.10 -12.66
N GLN A 481 -14.03 14.78 -12.51
CA GLN A 481 -15.07 14.13 -11.67
C GLN A 481 -14.56 13.70 -10.28
N LEU A 482 -13.35 14.13 -9.89
CA LEU A 482 -12.70 13.80 -8.63
C LEU A 482 -13.09 14.71 -7.46
#